data_fb1b2170dd92c605e10427d53f96248d
#
_entry.id   fb1b2170dd92c605e10427d53f96248d
#
_cell.length_a   1.000
_cell.length_b   1.000
_cell.length_c   1.000
_cell.angle_alpha   90.00
_cell.angle_beta   90.00
_cell.angle_gamma   90.00
#
_symmetry.space_group_name_H-M   'P 1'
#
loop_
_entity.id
_entity.type
_entity.pdbx_description
1 polymer ?
#
loop_
_entity_poly.entity_id
_entity_poly.type
_entity_poly.pdbx_seq_one_letter_code
_entity_poly.pdbx_strand_id
1 'polypeptide(L)'
;FFSDSLKDFIFEYIFKLGGEIFINLLKLMVVPLVFFSLVSGIASLSSLKSFGNIASKTIALYLLTTAIAVSISLMVGSIFQPGSGYLMAEAVALKDLPEGQGIYQTIVNIVPANIIDAMAKNQMLAIVFFSILFGLALNKTNHLTGNLSESFEKLNTVFLQLVLMIMKFAPVGVFCLIGKFVITDGFNIFQDVFMYVILLISVLLFHAFVTYSLILSFFASINPLHFFYKMKDAAIFAFSTSSSAATIPVTLKTVNQDMGVKKDIASFVVPVGATINMDGTAIMQGMATVFICLLYTSPSPRDATLSRMPSSA
;
A
#
# COMPACT_ATOMS: atom_id res chain seq x y z
N PHE A 1 -15.68 -22.16 31.30
CA PHE A 1 -16.96 -21.75 31.88
C PHE A 1 -18.08 -21.62 30.82
N PHE A 2 -17.77 -21.62 29.54
CA PHE A 2 -18.78 -21.65 28.46
C PHE A 2 -18.89 -23.08 27.92
N SER A 3 -20.11 -23.53 27.61
CA SER A 3 -20.34 -24.77 26.85
C SER A 3 -19.59 -24.72 25.54
N ASP A 4 -18.97 -25.83 25.08
CA ASP A 4 -18.20 -25.87 23.83
C ASP A 4 -19.03 -25.44 22.63
N SER A 5 -20.33 -25.77 22.62
CA SER A 5 -21.28 -25.32 21.62
C SER A 5 -21.46 -23.78 21.57
N LEU A 6 -21.32 -23.08 22.72
CA LEU A 6 -21.40 -21.62 22.75
C LEU A 6 -20.10 -20.96 22.26
N LYS A 7 -18.95 -21.57 22.53
CA LYS A 7 -17.66 -21.12 21.98
C LYS A 7 -17.64 -21.25 20.47
N ASP A 8 -18.08 -22.40 19.94
CA ASP A 8 -18.17 -22.64 18.49
C ASP A 8 -19.12 -21.67 17.80
N PHE A 9 -20.29 -21.40 18.43
CA PHE A 9 -21.22 -20.40 17.93
C PHE A 9 -20.61 -18.98 17.87
N ILE A 10 -19.96 -18.54 18.94
CA ILE A 10 -19.32 -17.22 19.00
C ILE A 10 -18.20 -17.14 17.95
N PHE A 11 -17.41 -18.19 17.81
CA PHE A 11 -16.34 -18.23 16.82
C PHE A 11 -16.85 -18.14 15.39
N GLU A 12 -17.81 -19.00 15.00
CA GLU A 12 -18.32 -19.07 13.63
C GLU A 12 -19.14 -17.85 13.25
N TYR A 13 -20.09 -17.43 14.09
CA TYR A 13 -21.08 -16.41 13.74
C TYR A 13 -20.69 -14.99 14.14
N ILE A 14 -19.75 -14.79 15.01
CA ILE A 14 -19.29 -13.46 15.40
C ILE A 14 -17.91 -13.19 14.78
N PHE A 15 -16.90 -13.96 15.15
CA PHE A 15 -15.52 -13.63 14.75
C PHE A 15 -15.24 -13.96 13.29
N LYS A 16 -15.55 -15.15 12.84
CA LYS A 16 -15.27 -15.58 11.46
C LYS A 16 -16.16 -14.82 10.46
N LEU A 17 -17.48 -14.84 10.66
CA LEU A 17 -18.43 -14.17 9.77
C LEU A 17 -18.18 -12.64 9.71
N GLY A 18 -18.04 -11.98 10.87
CA GLY A 18 -17.79 -10.54 10.94
C GLY A 18 -16.47 -10.13 10.29
N GLY A 19 -15.42 -10.91 10.51
CA GLY A 19 -14.12 -10.70 9.87
C GLY A 19 -14.16 -10.87 8.35
N GLU A 20 -14.82 -11.94 7.87
CA GLU A 20 -14.94 -12.22 6.42
C GLU A 20 -15.79 -11.16 5.69
N ILE A 21 -16.91 -10.73 6.30
CA ILE A 21 -17.70 -9.61 5.76
C ILE A 21 -16.85 -8.35 5.63
N PHE A 22 -16.08 -8.00 6.66
CA PHE A 22 -15.25 -6.81 6.63
C PHE A 22 -14.17 -6.89 5.54
N ILE A 23 -13.46 -8.03 5.42
CA ILE A 23 -12.49 -8.26 4.34
C ILE A 23 -13.15 -8.16 2.96
N ASN A 24 -14.33 -8.74 2.79
CA ASN A 24 -15.05 -8.69 1.51
C ASN A 24 -15.49 -7.26 1.16
N LEU A 25 -15.92 -6.46 2.15
CA LEU A 25 -16.22 -5.04 1.94
C LEU A 25 -14.98 -4.25 1.51
N LEU A 26 -13.82 -4.52 2.08
CA LEU A 26 -12.57 -3.89 1.65
C LEU A 26 -12.19 -4.32 0.22
N LYS A 27 -12.23 -5.63 -0.09
CA LYS A 27 -11.94 -6.17 -1.43
C LYS A 27 -12.86 -5.59 -2.50
N LEU A 28 -14.14 -5.38 -2.18
CA LEU A 28 -15.13 -4.80 -3.08
C LEU A 28 -14.70 -3.42 -3.61
N MET A 29 -14.00 -2.63 -2.79
CA MET A 29 -13.60 -1.26 -3.15
C MET A 29 -12.27 -1.17 -3.91
N VAL A 30 -11.43 -2.21 -3.86
CA VAL A 30 -10.06 -2.13 -4.38
C VAL A 30 -10.03 -1.80 -5.87
N VAL A 31 -10.73 -2.56 -6.69
CA VAL A 31 -10.73 -2.37 -8.17
C VAL A 31 -11.33 -1.04 -8.59
N PRO A 32 -12.55 -0.67 -8.17
CA PRO A 32 -13.12 0.62 -8.54
C PRO A 32 -12.27 1.80 -8.06
N LEU A 33 -11.78 1.76 -6.82
CA LEU A 33 -10.99 2.84 -6.26
C LEU A 33 -9.67 3.04 -7.05
N VAL A 34 -8.93 1.96 -7.31
CA VAL A 34 -7.68 2.03 -8.07
C VAL A 34 -7.94 2.56 -9.47
N PHE A 35 -8.97 2.06 -10.16
CA PHE A 35 -9.31 2.50 -11.52
C PHE A 35 -9.66 3.99 -11.56
N PHE A 36 -10.65 4.44 -10.81
CA PHE A 36 -11.10 5.83 -10.85
C PHE A 36 -10.05 6.81 -10.31
N SER A 37 -9.31 6.42 -9.28
CA SER A 37 -8.24 7.26 -8.72
C SER A 37 -7.11 7.49 -9.72
N LEU A 38 -6.62 6.43 -10.38
CA LEU A 38 -5.55 6.55 -11.38
C LEU A 38 -6.03 7.31 -12.62
N VAL A 39 -7.21 7.00 -13.14
CA VAL A 39 -7.77 7.70 -14.31
C VAL A 39 -7.94 9.19 -14.01
N SER A 40 -8.55 9.54 -12.88
CA SER A 40 -8.75 10.92 -12.46
C SER A 40 -7.41 11.65 -12.27
N GLY A 41 -6.46 11.02 -11.56
CA GLY A 41 -5.13 11.59 -11.33
C GLY A 41 -4.37 11.89 -12.62
N ILE A 42 -4.41 10.97 -13.60
CA ILE A 42 -3.71 11.14 -14.89
C ILE A 42 -4.44 12.11 -15.82
N ALA A 43 -5.77 12.05 -15.84
CA ALA A 43 -6.58 12.95 -16.66
C ALA A 43 -6.45 14.42 -16.23
N SER A 44 -6.22 14.68 -14.96
CA SER A 44 -6.05 16.04 -14.41
C SER A 44 -4.66 16.64 -14.66
N LEU A 45 -3.69 15.88 -15.21
CA LEU A 45 -2.35 16.38 -15.53
C LEU A 45 -2.43 17.45 -16.63
N SER A 46 -2.40 18.71 -16.24
CA SER A 46 -2.38 19.83 -17.19
C SER A 46 -1.06 19.85 -17.97
N SER A 47 -1.13 19.63 -19.28
CA SER A 47 -0.08 19.77 -20.31
C SER A 47 1.32 19.24 -19.94
N LEU A 48 1.56 17.95 -20.17
CA LEU A 48 2.89 17.31 -20.13
C LEU A 48 3.95 18.03 -21.00
N LYS A 49 3.54 18.80 -22.02
CA LYS A 49 4.47 19.48 -22.94
C LYS A 49 5.15 20.70 -22.34
N SER A 50 4.49 21.43 -21.45
CA SER A 50 5.06 22.66 -20.85
C SER A 50 6.01 22.37 -19.68
N PHE A 51 5.88 21.22 -19.02
CA PHE A 51 6.64 20.83 -17.84
C PHE A 51 7.57 19.63 -18.06
N GLY A 52 7.81 19.18 -19.29
CA GLY A 52 8.48 17.93 -19.61
C GLY A 52 9.77 17.66 -18.81
N ASN A 53 10.60 18.65 -18.61
CA ASN A 53 11.85 18.51 -17.83
C ASN A 53 11.57 18.44 -16.30
N ILE A 54 10.61 19.20 -15.79
CA ILE A 54 10.23 19.17 -14.36
C ILE A 54 9.51 17.87 -14.06
N ALA A 55 8.56 17.46 -14.92
CA ALA A 55 7.82 16.23 -14.75
C ALA A 55 8.73 15.00 -14.76
N SER A 56 9.67 14.91 -15.71
CA SER A 56 10.61 13.78 -15.78
C SER A 56 11.52 13.70 -14.56
N LYS A 57 12.05 14.84 -14.08
CA LYS A 57 12.86 14.88 -12.86
C LYS A 57 12.04 14.50 -11.62
N THR A 58 10.81 14.97 -11.53
CA THR A 58 9.90 14.66 -10.42
C THR A 58 9.58 13.15 -10.38
N ILE A 59 9.21 12.56 -11.52
CA ILE A 59 8.92 11.13 -11.60
C ILE A 59 10.17 10.30 -11.32
N ALA A 60 11.32 10.68 -11.87
CA ALA A 60 12.58 9.99 -11.60
C ALA A 60 12.93 10.03 -10.10
N LEU A 61 12.74 11.17 -9.43
CA LEU A 61 12.97 11.30 -7.99
C LEU A 61 11.99 10.45 -7.18
N TYR A 62 10.69 10.42 -7.55
CA TYR A 62 9.69 9.58 -6.89
C TYR A 62 10.02 8.10 -7.02
N LEU A 63 10.40 7.64 -8.21
CA LEU A 63 10.82 6.25 -8.40
C LEU A 63 12.07 5.92 -7.60
N LEU A 64 13.01 6.85 -7.50
CA LEU A 64 14.23 6.68 -6.70
C LEU A 64 13.90 6.55 -5.21
N THR A 65 13.08 7.46 -4.65
CA THR A 65 12.70 7.40 -3.23
C THR A 65 11.94 6.14 -2.90
N THR A 66 11.00 5.74 -3.75
CA THR A 66 10.23 4.50 -3.58
C THR A 66 11.12 3.25 -3.69
N ALA A 67 12.08 3.22 -4.64
CA ALA A 67 13.03 2.12 -4.75
C ALA A 67 13.91 2.00 -3.50
N ILE A 68 14.39 3.13 -2.95
CA ILE A 68 15.14 3.17 -1.68
C ILE A 68 14.26 2.68 -0.53
N ALA A 69 13.01 3.14 -0.46
CA ALA A 69 12.05 2.76 0.57
C ALA A 69 11.81 1.24 0.61
N VAL A 70 11.52 0.64 -0.56
CA VAL A 70 11.35 -0.81 -0.70
C VAL A 70 12.62 -1.55 -0.36
N SER A 71 13.77 -1.11 -0.86
CA SER A 71 15.06 -1.77 -0.60
C SER A 71 15.39 -1.80 0.89
N ILE A 72 15.20 -0.69 1.60
CA ILE A 72 15.43 -0.62 3.04
C ILE A 72 14.47 -1.54 3.79
N SER A 73 13.18 -1.54 3.43
CA SER A 73 12.18 -2.37 4.11
C SER A 73 12.45 -3.86 3.92
N LEU A 74 12.80 -4.31 2.71
CA LEU A 74 13.17 -5.69 2.43
C LEU A 74 14.46 -6.08 3.16
N MET A 75 15.47 -5.21 3.17
CA MET A 75 16.73 -5.46 3.86
C MET A 75 16.53 -5.60 5.37
N VAL A 76 15.81 -4.67 6.00
CA VAL A 76 15.51 -4.73 7.44
C VAL A 76 14.65 -5.95 7.77
N GLY A 77 13.62 -6.22 6.98
CA GLY A 77 12.80 -7.41 7.14
C GLY A 77 13.60 -8.72 7.05
N SER A 78 14.52 -8.80 6.09
CA SER A 78 15.39 -9.99 5.92
C SER A 78 16.43 -10.18 7.02
N ILE A 79 16.93 -9.07 7.61
CA ILE A 79 17.89 -9.12 8.72
C ILE A 79 17.22 -9.52 10.03
N PHE A 80 16.11 -8.85 10.37
CA PHE A 80 15.43 -9.05 11.65
C PHE A 80 14.44 -10.22 11.64
N GLN A 81 14.06 -10.71 10.47
CA GLN A 81 13.20 -11.87 10.24
C GLN A 81 11.95 -11.91 11.16
N PRO A 82 11.12 -10.86 11.19
CA PRO A 82 9.91 -10.87 12.00
C PRO A 82 8.99 -12.01 11.52
N GLY A 83 8.49 -12.82 12.47
CA GLY A 83 7.66 -14.00 12.15
C GLY A 83 8.45 -15.30 11.89
N SER A 84 9.79 -15.30 12.00
CA SER A 84 10.57 -16.52 11.93
C SER A 84 10.36 -17.35 13.20
N GLY A 85 9.84 -18.56 13.06
CA GLY A 85 9.55 -19.47 14.17
C GLY A 85 8.07 -19.61 14.51
N TYR A 86 7.20 -18.89 13.81
CA TYR A 86 5.76 -19.08 13.92
C TYR A 86 5.36 -20.37 13.19
N LEU A 87 4.84 -21.31 13.95
CA LEU A 87 4.27 -22.54 13.41
C LEU A 87 2.78 -22.31 13.19
N MET A 88 2.36 -22.09 11.98
CA MET A 88 0.95 -22.23 11.65
C MET A 88 0.54 -23.67 11.94
N ALA A 89 -0.46 -23.85 12.81
CA ALA A 89 -0.99 -25.17 13.17
C ALA A 89 -1.54 -25.95 11.96
N GLU A 90 -1.88 -25.24 10.89
CA GLU A 90 -2.11 -25.77 9.56
C GLU A 90 -1.20 -25.03 8.57
N ALA A 91 -0.06 -25.62 8.26
CA ALA A 91 0.63 -25.29 7.02
C ALA A 91 -0.39 -25.54 5.89
N VAL A 92 -1.01 -24.48 5.39
CA VAL A 92 -1.66 -24.55 4.08
C VAL A 92 -0.57 -25.08 3.16
N ALA A 93 -0.73 -26.34 2.76
CA ALA A 93 0.29 -27.03 2.00
C ALA A 93 0.66 -26.15 0.82
N LEU A 94 1.93 -25.80 0.67
CA LEU A 94 2.49 -25.04 -0.47
C LEU A 94 2.11 -25.64 -1.83
N LYS A 95 1.41 -26.79 -1.83
CA LYS A 95 0.88 -27.49 -3.00
C LYS A 95 -0.17 -26.71 -3.80
N ASP A 96 -0.83 -25.71 -3.20
CA ASP A 96 -1.90 -24.95 -3.86
C ASP A 96 -1.49 -23.50 -4.19
N LEU A 97 -0.24 -23.10 -3.98
CA LEU A 97 0.25 -21.86 -4.56
C LEU A 97 0.36 -22.07 -6.07
N PRO A 98 -0.32 -21.22 -6.90
CA PRO A 98 -0.10 -21.25 -8.34
C PRO A 98 1.41 -21.17 -8.58
N GLU A 99 1.97 -22.09 -9.36
CA GLU A 99 3.36 -22.00 -9.79
C GLU A 99 3.61 -20.56 -10.23
N GLY A 100 4.58 -19.89 -9.61
CA GLY A 100 4.84 -18.48 -9.84
C GLY A 100 4.96 -18.25 -11.34
N GLN A 101 4.06 -17.48 -11.90
CA GLN A 101 4.09 -17.14 -13.34
C GLN A 101 5.47 -16.58 -13.62
N GLY A 102 6.21 -17.19 -14.54
CA GLY A 102 7.54 -16.72 -14.91
C GLY A 102 7.52 -15.23 -15.27
N ILE A 103 8.63 -14.52 -15.09
CA ILE A 103 8.75 -13.08 -15.36
C ILE A 103 8.17 -12.71 -16.73
N TYR A 104 8.41 -13.57 -17.75
CA TYR A 104 7.83 -13.40 -19.09
C TYR A 104 6.29 -13.33 -19.05
N GLN A 105 5.65 -14.31 -18.41
CA GLN A 105 4.19 -14.37 -18.33
C GLN A 105 3.61 -13.21 -17.51
N THR A 106 4.31 -12.79 -16.46
CA THR A 106 3.92 -11.61 -15.68
C THR A 106 3.94 -10.34 -16.54
N ILE A 107 4.98 -10.14 -17.35
CA ILE A 107 5.08 -8.98 -18.26
C ILE A 107 3.99 -9.03 -19.33
N VAL A 108 3.72 -10.19 -19.93
CA VAL A 108 2.65 -10.34 -20.94
C VAL A 108 1.28 -10.04 -20.32
N ASN A 109 1.04 -10.49 -19.10
CA ASN A 109 -0.24 -10.29 -18.40
C ASN A 109 -0.47 -8.85 -17.89
N ILE A 110 0.55 -7.98 -17.96
CA ILE A 110 0.37 -6.53 -17.73
C ILE A 110 -0.61 -5.94 -18.75
N VAL A 111 -0.55 -6.43 -20.00
CA VAL A 111 -1.45 -5.97 -21.08
C VAL A 111 -2.65 -6.93 -21.14
N PRO A 112 -3.82 -6.57 -20.59
CA PRO A 112 -4.96 -7.48 -20.58
C PRO A 112 -5.59 -7.60 -21.96
N ALA A 113 -5.92 -8.82 -22.38
CA ALA A 113 -6.74 -9.05 -23.57
C ALA A 113 -8.20 -8.57 -23.35
N ASN A 114 -8.69 -8.62 -22.13
CA ASN A 114 -10.01 -8.13 -21.72
C ASN A 114 -9.91 -7.45 -20.34
N ILE A 115 -10.19 -6.15 -20.31
CA ILE A 115 -10.11 -5.38 -19.06
C ILE A 115 -11.20 -5.78 -18.05
N ILE A 116 -12.38 -6.12 -18.52
CA ILE A 116 -13.49 -6.52 -17.63
C ILE A 116 -13.15 -7.83 -16.91
N ASP A 117 -12.57 -8.80 -17.63
CA ASP A 117 -12.07 -10.04 -17.05
C ASP A 117 -10.95 -9.79 -16.04
N ALA A 118 -10.01 -8.89 -16.37
CA ALA A 118 -8.94 -8.48 -15.47
C ALA A 118 -9.48 -7.83 -14.18
N MET A 119 -10.51 -6.98 -14.29
CA MET A 119 -11.18 -6.39 -13.13
C MET A 119 -11.92 -7.44 -12.29
N ALA A 120 -12.65 -8.38 -12.93
CA ALA A 120 -13.34 -9.46 -12.24
C ALA A 120 -12.38 -10.39 -11.48
N LYS A 121 -11.19 -10.65 -12.04
CA LYS A 121 -10.15 -11.50 -11.44
C LYS A 121 -9.17 -10.74 -10.53
N ASN A 122 -9.40 -9.45 -10.28
CA ASN A 122 -8.52 -8.59 -9.49
C ASN A 122 -7.04 -8.58 -9.98
N GLN A 123 -6.80 -8.62 -11.28
CA GLN A 123 -5.46 -8.56 -11.87
C GLN A 123 -4.92 -7.12 -11.82
N MET A 124 -4.36 -6.73 -10.67
CA MET A 124 -4.03 -5.33 -10.36
C MET A 124 -3.08 -4.69 -11.37
N LEU A 125 -2.03 -5.40 -11.84
CA LEU A 125 -1.09 -4.86 -12.82
C LEU A 125 -1.78 -4.49 -14.13
N ALA A 126 -2.70 -5.32 -14.61
CA ALA A 126 -3.48 -5.08 -15.82
C ALA A 126 -4.44 -3.90 -15.64
N ILE A 127 -5.09 -3.80 -14.48
CA ILE A 127 -5.99 -2.68 -14.15
C ILE A 127 -5.22 -1.37 -14.10
N VAL A 128 -4.05 -1.33 -13.44
CA VAL A 128 -3.18 -0.15 -13.38
C VAL A 128 -2.73 0.26 -14.77
N PHE A 129 -2.24 -0.68 -15.59
CA PHE A 129 -1.81 -0.42 -16.96
C PHE A 129 -2.94 0.20 -17.81
N PHE A 130 -4.11 -0.41 -17.78
CA PHE A 130 -5.26 0.11 -18.50
C PHE A 130 -5.71 1.49 -17.99
N SER A 131 -5.73 1.69 -16.68
CA SER A 131 -6.09 2.97 -16.06
C SER A 131 -5.15 4.10 -16.50
N ILE A 132 -3.84 3.81 -16.63
CA ILE A 132 -2.86 4.76 -17.13
C ILE A 132 -3.16 5.11 -18.59
N LEU A 133 -3.34 4.12 -19.45
CA LEU A 133 -3.64 4.35 -20.87
C LEU A 133 -4.95 5.10 -21.04
N PHE A 134 -5.99 4.72 -20.32
CA PHE A 134 -7.29 5.37 -20.39
C PHE A 134 -7.23 6.82 -19.88
N GLY A 135 -6.53 7.07 -18.78
CA GLY A 135 -6.30 8.42 -18.25
C GLY A 135 -5.53 9.33 -19.23
N LEU A 136 -4.50 8.80 -19.89
CA LEU A 136 -3.76 9.51 -20.92
C LEU A 136 -4.63 9.82 -22.15
N ALA A 137 -5.45 8.85 -22.60
CA ALA A 137 -6.37 9.04 -23.69
C ALA A 137 -7.41 10.11 -23.35
N LEU A 138 -7.99 10.05 -22.14
CA LEU A 138 -8.95 11.03 -21.64
C LEU A 138 -8.34 12.43 -21.57
N ASN A 139 -7.13 12.58 -21.06
CA ASN A 139 -6.40 13.83 -21.03
C ASN A 139 -6.19 14.41 -22.43
N LYS A 140 -5.78 13.56 -23.38
CA LYS A 140 -5.52 13.97 -24.78
C LYS A 140 -6.80 14.37 -25.52
N THR A 141 -7.93 13.76 -25.20
CA THR A 141 -9.23 14.02 -25.84
C THR A 141 -10.12 14.98 -25.06
N ASN A 142 -9.62 15.59 -24.00
CA ASN A 142 -10.40 16.46 -23.12
C ASN A 142 -11.14 17.59 -23.86
N HIS A 143 -10.52 18.13 -24.92
CA HIS A 143 -11.13 19.16 -25.78
C HIS A 143 -12.32 18.65 -26.61
N LEU A 144 -12.43 17.31 -26.84
CA LEU A 144 -13.53 16.67 -27.55
C LEU A 144 -14.60 16.11 -26.61
N THR A 145 -14.18 15.68 -25.43
CA THR A 145 -15.02 14.94 -24.47
C THR A 145 -15.67 15.85 -23.43
N GLY A 146 -15.42 17.16 -23.50
CA GLY A 146 -16.00 18.13 -22.57
C GLY A 146 -15.65 17.82 -21.12
N ASN A 147 -16.66 17.67 -20.24
CA ASN A 147 -16.50 17.51 -18.80
C ASN A 147 -16.27 16.05 -18.37
N LEU A 148 -15.84 15.14 -19.28
CA LEU A 148 -15.70 13.73 -18.93
C LEU A 148 -14.61 13.51 -17.86
N SER A 149 -13.49 14.23 -17.92
CA SER A 149 -12.44 14.19 -16.90
C SER A 149 -12.99 14.59 -15.51
N GLU A 150 -13.81 15.62 -15.45
CA GLU A 150 -14.49 16.07 -14.22
C GLU A 150 -15.47 15.01 -13.69
N SER A 151 -16.13 14.27 -14.60
CA SER A 151 -17.01 13.17 -14.21
C SER A 151 -16.25 12.03 -13.54
N PHE A 152 -15.05 11.69 -14.03
CA PHE A 152 -14.18 10.71 -13.39
C PHE A 152 -13.68 11.17 -12.03
N GLU A 153 -13.38 12.46 -11.86
CA GLU A 153 -13.02 13.04 -10.56
C GLU A 153 -14.18 12.95 -9.55
N LYS A 154 -15.40 13.25 -9.99
CA LYS A 154 -16.60 13.09 -9.17
C LYS A 154 -16.86 11.64 -8.78
N LEU A 155 -16.67 10.69 -9.70
CA LEU A 155 -16.77 9.27 -9.40
C LEU A 155 -15.69 8.81 -8.42
N ASN A 156 -14.45 9.25 -8.57
CA ASN A 156 -13.38 8.98 -7.61
C ASN A 156 -13.77 9.47 -6.20
N THR A 157 -14.34 10.68 -6.11
CA THR A 157 -14.84 11.23 -4.83
C THR A 157 -15.93 10.35 -4.21
N VAL A 158 -16.85 9.81 -5.02
CA VAL A 158 -17.90 8.88 -4.55
C VAL A 158 -17.28 7.60 -4.01
N PHE A 159 -16.31 7.00 -4.72
CA PHE A 159 -15.65 5.77 -4.24
C PHE A 159 -14.81 6.01 -3.00
N LEU A 160 -14.12 7.16 -2.88
CA LEU A 160 -13.45 7.53 -1.63
C LEU A 160 -14.44 7.64 -0.46
N GLN A 161 -15.61 8.24 -0.70
CA GLN A 161 -16.65 8.35 0.33
C GLN A 161 -17.21 6.97 0.73
N LEU A 162 -17.37 6.04 -0.22
CA LEU A 162 -17.76 4.65 0.08
C LEU A 162 -16.72 3.95 0.95
N VAL A 163 -15.43 4.12 0.67
CA VAL A 163 -14.36 3.60 1.53
C VAL A 163 -14.47 4.16 2.94
N LEU A 164 -14.67 5.47 3.09
CA LEU A 164 -14.85 6.10 4.40
C LEU A 164 -16.08 5.56 5.15
N MET A 165 -17.18 5.24 4.44
CA MET A 165 -18.34 4.60 5.04
C MET A 165 -18.01 3.18 5.53
N ILE A 166 -17.31 2.37 4.74
CA ILE A 166 -16.86 1.03 5.12
C ILE A 166 -15.90 1.09 6.32
N MET A 167 -15.00 2.07 6.33
CA MET A 167 -14.04 2.26 7.43
C MET A 167 -14.70 2.60 8.78
N LYS A 168 -15.94 3.07 8.80
CA LYS A 168 -16.69 3.20 10.07
C LYS A 168 -16.97 1.84 10.73
N PHE A 169 -17.01 0.76 9.96
CA PHE A 169 -17.15 -0.60 10.47
C PHE A 169 -15.80 -1.24 10.84
N ALA A 170 -14.68 -0.58 10.53
CA ALA A 170 -13.34 -1.11 10.79
C ALA A 170 -13.12 -1.52 12.27
N PRO A 171 -13.56 -0.77 13.30
CA PRO A 171 -13.38 -1.21 14.69
C PRO A 171 -14.01 -2.58 14.97
N VAL A 172 -15.21 -2.83 14.44
CA VAL A 172 -15.91 -4.10 14.59
C VAL A 172 -15.24 -5.20 13.76
N GLY A 173 -14.92 -4.91 12.50
CA GLY A 173 -14.26 -5.85 11.60
C GLY A 173 -12.88 -6.29 12.12
N VAL A 174 -12.08 -5.33 12.58
CA VAL A 174 -10.75 -5.59 13.16
C VAL A 174 -10.87 -6.38 14.46
N PHE A 175 -11.83 -6.05 15.33
CA PHE A 175 -12.11 -6.82 16.53
C PHE A 175 -12.43 -8.29 16.20
N CYS A 176 -13.28 -8.52 15.20
CA CYS A 176 -13.62 -9.88 14.76
C CYS A 176 -12.40 -10.62 14.20
N LEU A 177 -11.57 -9.97 13.39
CA LEU A 177 -10.35 -10.58 12.82
C LEU A 177 -9.33 -10.92 13.91
N ILE A 178 -9.07 -9.99 14.83
CA ILE A 178 -8.16 -10.23 15.96
C ILE A 178 -8.71 -11.35 16.86
N GLY A 179 -10.01 -11.32 17.17
CA GLY A 179 -10.65 -12.37 17.97
C GLY A 179 -10.53 -13.74 17.34
N LYS A 180 -10.73 -13.85 16.01
CA LYS A 180 -10.49 -15.07 15.25
C LYS A 180 -9.04 -15.55 15.44
N PHE A 181 -8.06 -14.66 15.21
CA PHE A 181 -6.64 -15.00 15.38
C PHE A 181 -6.28 -15.47 16.79
N VAL A 182 -6.77 -14.78 17.81
CA VAL A 182 -6.50 -15.17 19.20
C VAL A 182 -7.04 -16.56 19.53
N ILE A 183 -8.21 -16.89 18.99
CA ILE A 183 -8.85 -18.19 19.25
C ILE A 183 -8.15 -19.32 18.50
N THR A 184 -7.70 -19.08 17.24
CA THR A 184 -7.05 -20.11 16.42
C THR A 184 -5.58 -20.30 16.76
N ASP A 185 -4.83 -19.21 16.91
CA ASP A 185 -3.36 -19.22 16.96
C ASP A 185 -2.81 -18.85 18.34
N GLY A 186 -3.67 -18.43 19.26
CA GLY A 186 -3.29 -18.04 20.63
C GLY A 186 -2.59 -16.67 20.67
N PHE A 187 -2.04 -16.37 21.87
CA PHE A 187 -1.39 -15.07 22.10
C PHE A 187 0.03 -14.95 21.56
N ASN A 188 0.66 -16.03 21.14
CA ASN A 188 2.05 -16.03 20.68
C ASN A 188 2.26 -15.17 19.43
N ILE A 189 1.27 -15.13 18.55
CA ILE A 189 1.32 -14.30 17.32
C ILE A 189 1.48 -12.80 17.63
N PHE A 190 1.02 -12.34 18.80
CA PHE A 190 1.15 -10.93 19.15
C PHE A 190 2.60 -10.48 19.30
N GLN A 191 3.51 -11.36 19.72
CA GLN A 191 4.93 -11.02 19.83
C GLN A 191 5.54 -10.77 18.46
N ASP A 192 5.21 -11.61 17.47
CA ASP A 192 5.73 -11.47 16.09
C ASP A 192 5.13 -10.27 15.37
N VAL A 193 3.81 -10.06 15.53
CA VAL A 193 3.13 -8.85 15.02
C VAL A 193 3.67 -7.58 15.68
N PHE A 194 3.95 -7.60 16.98
CA PHE A 194 4.52 -6.47 17.69
C PHE A 194 5.94 -6.14 17.17
N MET A 195 6.76 -7.16 16.95
CA MET A 195 8.08 -6.99 16.33
C MET A 195 7.98 -6.40 14.92
N TYR A 196 7.05 -6.90 14.10
CA TYR A 196 6.77 -6.35 12.78
C TYR A 196 6.39 -4.86 12.85
N VAL A 197 5.50 -4.46 13.76
CA VAL A 197 5.06 -3.07 13.92
C VAL A 197 6.21 -2.15 14.34
N ILE A 198 7.04 -2.59 15.30
CA ILE A 198 8.21 -1.81 15.74
C ILE A 198 9.19 -1.62 14.58
N LEU A 199 9.50 -2.67 13.84
CA LEU A 199 10.39 -2.59 12.68
C LEU A 199 9.82 -1.68 11.60
N LEU A 200 8.52 -1.80 11.32
CA LEU A 200 7.83 -0.92 10.37
C LEU A 200 7.95 0.55 10.75
N ILE A 201 7.64 0.90 12.00
CA ILE A 201 7.76 2.28 12.51
C ILE A 201 9.21 2.75 12.42
N SER A 202 10.17 1.89 12.78
CA SER A 202 11.60 2.23 12.73
C SER A 202 12.07 2.54 11.30
N VAL A 203 11.64 1.74 10.32
CA VAL A 203 11.97 1.97 8.90
C VAL A 203 11.30 3.23 8.38
N LEU A 204 10.05 3.50 8.75
CA LEU A 204 9.35 4.73 8.37
C LEU A 204 10.06 5.97 8.92
N LEU A 205 10.45 5.96 10.19
CA LEU A 205 11.19 7.07 10.79
C LEU A 205 12.58 7.22 10.17
N PHE A 206 13.29 6.12 9.94
CA PHE A 206 14.58 6.14 9.26
C PHE A 206 14.45 6.75 7.85
N HIS A 207 13.47 6.29 7.07
CA HIS A 207 13.25 6.82 5.73
C HIS A 207 12.90 8.31 5.74
N ALA A 208 12.01 8.74 6.66
CA ALA A 208 11.61 10.14 6.79
C ALA A 208 12.77 11.04 7.24
N PHE A 209 13.53 10.64 8.27
CA PHE A 209 14.54 11.53 8.85
C PHE A 209 15.95 11.35 8.27
N VAL A 210 16.29 10.19 7.74
CA VAL A 210 17.62 9.94 7.17
C VAL A 210 17.56 10.05 5.64
N THR A 211 16.73 9.25 4.97
CA THR A 211 16.72 9.22 3.50
C THR A 211 16.32 10.57 2.91
N TYR A 212 15.21 11.16 3.36
CA TYR A 212 14.81 12.48 2.85
C TYR A 212 15.78 13.59 3.25
N SER A 213 16.40 13.52 4.43
CA SER A 213 17.44 14.50 4.83
C SER A 213 18.66 14.43 3.93
N LEU A 214 19.09 13.23 3.56
CA LEU A 214 20.20 13.04 2.62
C LEU A 214 19.84 13.61 1.25
N ILE A 215 18.65 13.28 0.74
CA ILE A 215 18.17 13.80 -0.56
C ILE A 215 18.10 15.33 -0.55
N LEU A 216 17.54 15.94 0.49
CA LEU A 216 17.45 17.39 0.63
C LEU A 216 18.82 18.05 0.69
N SER A 217 19.75 17.47 1.43
CA SER A 217 21.11 18.02 1.58
C SER A 217 21.92 17.88 0.29
N PHE A 218 21.90 16.71 -0.36
CA PHE A 218 22.74 16.45 -1.53
C PHE A 218 22.16 17.03 -2.83
N PHE A 219 20.84 16.93 -3.05
CA PHE A 219 20.24 17.37 -4.32
C PHE A 219 19.70 18.80 -4.28
N ALA A 220 19.23 19.26 -3.13
CA ALA A 220 18.59 20.57 -3.02
C ALA A 220 19.43 21.59 -2.24
N SER A 221 20.49 21.15 -1.53
CA SER A 221 21.29 22.00 -0.64
C SER A 221 20.44 22.74 0.40
N ILE A 222 19.34 22.12 0.84
CA ILE A 222 18.41 22.65 1.83
C ILE A 222 18.71 22.01 3.18
N ASN A 223 18.70 22.81 4.24
CA ASN A 223 18.84 22.30 5.61
C ASN A 223 17.60 21.46 5.98
N PRO A 224 17.74 20.14 6.27
CA PRO A 224 16.63 19.27 6.58
C PRO A 224 15.81 19.73 7.79
N LEU A 225 16.44 20.23 8.84
CA LEU A 225 15.75 20.71 10.04
C LEU A 225 14.83 21.89 9.72
N HIS A 226 15.29 22.81 8.86
CA HIS A 226 14.47 23.92 8.41
C HIS A 226 13.27 23.47 7.57
N PHE A 227 13.48 22.46 6.71
CA PHE A 227 12.43 21.85 5.93
C PHE A 227 11.36 21.21 6.83
N PHE A 228 11.75 20.34 7.76
CA PHE A 228 10.80 19.69 8.68
C PHE A 228 10.06 20.70 9.56
N TYR A 229 10.73 21.74 10.01
CA TYR A 229 10.10 22.80 10.79
C TYR A 229 8.98 23.50 10.00
N LYS A 230 9.22 23.79 8.72
CA LYS A 230 8.20 24.41 7.85
C LYS A 230 7.07 23.45 7.47
N MET A 231 7.37 22.16 7.28
CA MET A 231 6.39 21.15 6.92
C MET A 231 5.56 20.60 8.09
N LYS A 232 5.85 21.01 9.33
CA LYS A 232 5.22 20.45 10.54
C LYS A 232 3.68 20.49 10.50
N ASP A 233 3.09 21.59 10.06
CA ASP A 233 1.63 21.75 10.05
C ASP A 233 0.97 20.83 9.01
N ALA A 234 1.58 20.69 7.84
CA ALA A 234 1.16 19.73 6.83
C ALA A 234 1.32 18.27 7.33
N ALA A 235 2.42 17.97 8.04
CA ALA A 235 2.66 16.65 8.61
C ALA A 235 1.64 16.30 9.70
N ILE A 236 1.35 17.22 10.62
CA ILE A 236 0.33 17.02 11.66
C ILE A 236 -1.05 16.82 11.04
N PHE A 237 -1.40 17.62 10.02
CA PHE A 237 -2.67 17.47 9.32
C PHE A 237 -2.77 16.13 8.59
N ALA A 238 -1.70 15.70 7.90
CA ALA A 238 -1.61 14.40 7.23
C ALA A 238 -1.79 13.24 8.21
N PHE A 239 -1.12 13.32 9.37
CA PHE A 239 -1.24 12.32 10.43
C PHE A 239 -2.67 12.26 10.99
N SER A 240 -3.29 13.41 11.23
CA SER A 240 -4.65 13.48 11.80
C SER A 240 -5.72 12.97 10.83
N THR A 241 -5.55 13.25 9.54
CA THR A 241 -6.52 12.85 8.51
C THR A 241 -6.26 11.46 7.94
N SER A 242 -5.04 10.94 8.11
CA SER A 242 -4.56 9.70 7.46
C SER A 242 -4.84 9.68 5.95
N SER A 243 -4.83 10.85 5.30
CA SER A 243 -5.19 11.02 3.89
C SER A 243 -4.26 12.01 3.19
N SER A 244 -3.43 11.50 2.27
CA SER A 244 -2.57 12.33 1.43
C SER A 244 -3.39 13.29 0.57
N ALA A 245 -4.52 12.85 0.02
CA ALA A 245 -5.39 13.68 -0.81
C ALA A 245 -6.01 14.84 -0.02
N ALA A 246 -6.50 14.58 1.20
CA ALA A 246 -7.04 15.62 2.08
C ALA A 246 -5.96 16.64 2.50
N THR A 247 -4.69 16.24 2.51
CA THR A 247 -3.56 17.11 2.91
C THR A 247 -3.08 18.02 1.77
N ILE A 248 -3.42 17.74 0.51
CA ILE A 248 -2.96 18.51 -0.65
C ILE A 248 -3.13 20.03 -0.46
N PRO A 249 -4.28 20.57 -0.04
CA PRO A 249 -4.45 22.02 0.11
C PRO A 249 -3.49 22.62 1.15
N VAL A 250 -3.28 21.95 2.27
CA VAL A 250 -2.36 22.39 3.33
C VAL A 250 -0.93 22.35 2.84
N THR A 251 -0.53 21.27 2.17
CA THR A 251 0.81 21.12 1.57
C THR A 251 1.06 22.21 0.53
N LEU A 252 0.11 22.46 -0.37
CA LEU A 252 0.22 23.52 -1.36
C LEU A 252 0.39 24.89 -0.73
N LYS A 253 -0.34 25.19 0.33
CA LYS A 253 -0.20 26.45 1.07
C LYS A 253 1.22 26.57 1.65
N THR A 254 1.70 25.56 2.36
CA THR A 254 3.03 25.53 2.98
C THR A 254 4.12 25.68 1.94
N VAL A 255 4.07 24.90 0.85
CA VAL A 255 5.09 24.88 -0.19
C VAL A 255 5.14 26.23 -0.93
N ASN A 256 3.99 26.84 -1.23
CA ASN A 256 3.93 28.10 -1.95
C ASN A 256 4.27 29.31 -1.05
N GLN A 257 3.67 29.38 0.15
CA GLN A 257 3.76 30.56 1.00
C GLN A 257 4.99 30.55 1.90
N ASP A 258 5.30 29.39 2.53
CA ASP A 258 6.35 29.30 3.52
C ASP A 258 7.70 28.89 2.91
N MET A 259 7.68 28.14 1.80
CA MET A 259 8.90 27.66 1.15
C MET A 259 9.22 28.40 -0.16
N GLY A 260 8.30 29.24 -0.66
CA GLY A 260 8.54 30.08 -1.84
C GLY A 260 8.59 29.32 -3.18
N VAL A 261 8.05 28.09 -3.25
CA VAL A 261 8.01 27.34 -4.50
C VAL A 261 6.96 27.95 -5.45
N LYS A 262 7.30 28.08 -6.73
CA LYS A 262 6.39 28.62 -7.75
C LYS A 262 5.08 27.81 -7.79
N LYS A 263 3.95 28.53 -7.82
CA LYS A 263 2.61 27.95 -7.79
C LYS A 263 2.40 26.87 -8.88
N ASP A 264 2.88 27.13 -10.10
CA ASP A 264 2.73 26.21 -11.22
C ASP A 264 3.43 24.86 -10.96
N ILE A 265 4.64 24.90 -10.37
CA ILE A 265 5.40 23.70 -10.02
C ILE A 265 4.71 22.95 -8.88
N ALA A 266 4.32 23.67 -7.82
CA ALA A 266 3.67 23.07 -6.67
C ALA A 266 2.35 22.41 -7.03
N SER A 267 1.53 23.09 -7.84
CA SER A 267 0.21 22.59 -8.30
C SER A 267 0.30 21.31 -9.15
N PHE A 268 1.45 21.05 -9.75
CA PHE A 268 1.71 19.79 -10.45
C PHE A 268 2.32 18.74 -9.51
N VAL A 269 3.43 19.08 -8.84
CA VAL A 269 4.22 18.11 -8.06
C VAL A 269 3.43 17.58 -6.86
N VAL A 270 2.76 18.42 -6.09
CA VAL A 270 2.11 17.99 -4.84
C VAL A 270 0.97 16.99 -5.08
N PRO A 271 0.00 17.21 -6.00
CA PRO A 271 -1.05 16.23 -6.26
C PRO A 271 -0.53 14.93 -6.87
N VAL A 272 0.44 15.02 -7.79
CA VAL A 272 1.08 13.84 -8.40
C VAL A 272 1.82 13.03 -7.33
N GLY A 273 2.56 13.71 -6.43
CA GLY A 273 3.24 13.06 -5.32
C GLY A 273 2.28 12.36 -4.36
N ALA A 274 1.18 13.00 -4.01
CA ALA A 274 0.18 12.42 -3.13
C ALA A 274 -0.45 11.11 -3.68
N THR A 275 -0.38 10.90 -5.00
CA THR A 275 -0.97 9.73 -5.67
C THR A 275 0.08 8.69 -6.07
N ILE A 276 1.23 9.12 -6.57
CA ILE A 276 2.26 8.22 -7.16
C ILE A 276 3.37 7.90 -6.17
N ASN A 277 3.80 8.89 -5.35
CA ASN A 277 4.91 8.73 -4.41
C ASN A 277 4.41 8.33 -3.02
N MET A 278 4.08 7.05 -2.86
CA MET A 278 3.55 6.49 -1.62
C MET A 278 4.60 5.64 -0.89
N ASP A 279 5.74 6.23 -0.55
CA ASP A 279 6.90 5.53 0.05
C ASP A 279 6.54 4.83 1.37
N GLY A 280 5.68 5.43 2.21
CA GLY A 280 5.20 4.80 3.43
C GLY A 280 4.42 3.50 3.17
N THR A 281 3.57 3.50 2.15
CA THR A 281 2.83 2.30 1.72
C THR A 281 3.79 1.25 1.13
N ALA A 282 4.78 1.68 0.36
CA ALA A 282 5.80 0.80 -0.21
C ALA A 282 6.65 0.11 0.87
N ILE A 283 7.03 0.84 1.93
CA ILE A 283 7.72 0.28 3.11
C ILE A 283 6.85 -0.76 3.81
N MET A 284 5.57 -0.44 4.06
CA MET A 284 4.65 -1.36 4.70
C MET A 284 4.48 -2.64 3.88
N GLN A 285 4.29 -2.53 2.57
CA GLN A 285 4.14 -3.68 1.66
C GLN A 285 5.42 -4.53 1.60
N GLY A 286 6.60 -3.90 1.51
CA GLY A 286 7.88 -4.60 1.51
C GLY A 286 8.11 -5.38 2.80
N MET A 287 7.86 -4.75 3.95
CA MET A 287 7.99 -5.40 5.25
C MET A 287 6.95 -6.52 5.43
N ALA A 288 5.68 -6.30 5.02
CA ALA A 288 4.63 -7.30 5.08
C ALA A 288 4.95 -8.51 4.17
N THR A 289 5.54 -8.28 3.01
CA THR A 289 5.97 -9.36 2.11
C THR A 289 6.99 -10.27 2.79
N VAL A 290 8.01 -9.70 3.41
CA VAL A 290 9.02 -10.49 4.14
C VAL A 290 8.38 -11.24 5.31
N PHE A 291 7.55 -10.56 6.10
CA PHE A 291 6.84 -11.17 7.22
C PHE A 291 6.00 -12.37 6.79
N ILE A 292 5.18 -12.20 5.75
CA ILE A 292 4.33 -13.26 5.21
C ILE A 292 5.19 -14.39 4.64
N CYS A 293 6.22 -14.09 3.84
CA CYS A 293 7.11 -15.10 3.31
C CYS A 293 7.73 -15.96 4.42
N LEU A 294 8.18 -15.34 5.51
CA LEU A 294 8.79 -16.06 6.64
C LEU A 294 7.77 -16.92 7.40
N LEU A 295 6.53 -16.45 7.56
CA LEU A 295 5.46 -17.23 8.15
C LEU A 295 5.18 -18.53 7.39
N TYR A 296 5.27 -18.49 6.04
CA TYR A 296 4.97 -19.65 5.20
C TYR A 296 6.20 -20.52 4.88
N THR A 297 7.42 -19.99 4.98
CA THR A 297 8.66 -20.68 4.58
C THR A 297 9.54 -21.11 5.75
N SER A 298 9.21 -20.76 6.99
CA SER A 298 9.97 -21.20 8.17
C SER A 298 9.89 -22.74 8.29
N PRO A 299 11.03 -23.44 8.33
CA PRO A 299 11.05 -24.90 8.44
C PRO A 299 10.39 -25.33 9.76
N SER A 300 9.43 -26.24 9.66
CA SER A 300 8.80 -26.86 10.83
C SER A 300 9.87 -27.57 11.68
N PRO A 301 9.82 -27.53 13.03
CA PRO A 301 10.68 -28.36 13.88
C PRO A 301 10.58 -29.86 13.55
N ARG A 302 9.49 -30.31 12.91
CA ARG A 302 9.34 -31.70 12.40
C ARG A 302 10.28 -31.97 11.23
N ASP A 303 10.57 -31.01 10.37
CA ASP A 303 11.51 -31.18 9.26
C ASP A 303 12.94 -31.30 9.78
N ALA A 304 13.29 -30.62 10.85
CA ALA A 304 14.56 -30.74 11.54
C ALA A 304 14.73 -32.11 12.23
N THR A 305 13.64 -32.76 12.65
CA THR A 305 13.68 -34.12 13.23
C THR A 305 13.71 -35.20 12.16
N LEU A 306 13.05 -35.01 11.02
CA LEU A 306 13.08 -35.93 9.88
C LEU A 306 14.44 -35.95 9.21
N SER A 307 15.16 -34.82 9.14
CA SER A 307 16.52 -34.76 8.61
C SER A 307 17.60 -35.43 9.50
N ARG A 308 17.26 -35.78 10.75
CA ARG A 308 18.12 -36.47 11.71
C ARG A 308 17.83 -37.96 11.84
N MET A 309 16.85 -38.50 11.11
CA MET A 309 16.68 -39.95 11.06
C MET A 309 17.82 -40.55 10.22
N PRO A 310 18.67 -41.44 10.79
CA PRO A 310 19.67 -42.14 9.99
C PRO A 310 18.91 -42.99 8.96
N SER A 311 19.34 -42.91 7.70
CA SER A 311 18.90 -43.84 6.67
C SER A 311 19.28 -45.24 7.14
N SER A 312 18.37 -45.94 7.77
CA SER A 312 18.53 -47.36 8.05
C SER A 312 18.54 -48.11 6.74
N ALA A 313 19.66 -48.73 6.49
CA ALA A 313 19.94 -49.62 5.39
C ALA A 313 18.88 -50.72 5.19
#